data_2edd158eb32806bbadd9018412d4ab64
#
_entry.id   2edd158eb32806bbadd9018412d4ab64
#
_cell.length_a   1.000
_cell.length_b   1.000
_cell.length_c   1.000
_cell.angle_alpha   90.00
_cell.angle_beta   90.00
_cell.angle_gamma   90.00
#
_symmetry.space_group_name_H-M   'P 1'
#
loop_
_entity.id
_entity.type
_entity.pdbx_description
1 polymer ?
#
loop_
_entity_poly.entity_id
_entity_poly.type
_entity_poly.pdbx_seq_one_letter_code
_entity_poly.pdbx_strand_id
1 'polypeptide(L)'
;MKWALVLSGGGAKGLAYIGMFKALEELEYPLPDCIVGCSMGAIIGGLYASGMTVDEMISFFSKDFNLTDYLDVSHLGFGLTKLTKLLQIGASLNNLISHQGADSGERSLTLFKKLSCYQTFDQLKIPFYCNATDLCEGNEVVFDKGFLADAMRASYSYPGFFAPFSYNGKLFVDGCVKNNTPVWIAKEKGFKNILAVTLGTFKAINNDNIDSSITVLTRCLEVASIRSDYSVRNTPTHILDIDTCTASYDFSDPLYQIQKGYSITMNNKKELLEFFQKGFSGFLNRRRMTKKTIKRLKNEKVF
;
A
#
# COMPACT_ATOMS: atom_id res chain seq x y z
N MET A 1 12.03 -18.85 12.83
CA MET A 1 10.64 -18.41 13.16
C MET A 1 9.97 -18.09 11.84
N LYS A 2 8.83 -18.73 11.54
CA LYS A 2 8.04 -18.33 10.36
C LYS A 2 7.25 -17.05 10.66
N TRP A 3 7.32 -16.07 9.76
CA TRP A 3 6.64 -14.80 9.92
C TRP A 3 6.20 -14.21 8.58
N ALA A 4 5.14 -13.41 8.61
CA ALA A 4 4.63 -12.70 7.44
C ALA A 4 4.72 -11.20 7.65
N LEU A 5 5.02 -10.49 6.56
CA LEU A 5 4.97 -9.05 6.47
C LEU A 5 3.69 -8.64 5.75
N VAL A 6 2.94 -7.70 6.34
CA VAL A 6 1.73 -7.15 5.72
C VAL A 6 1.91 -5.65 5.53
N LEU A 7 1.78 -5.17 4.30
CA LEU A 7 1.99 -3.77 3.90
C LEU A 7 0.66 -3.14 3.50
N SER A 8 0.26 -2.09 4.20
CA SER A 8 -0.97 -1.35 3.86
C SER A 8 -0.85 -0.54 2.58
N GLY A 9 -1.97 -0.12 2.03
CA GLY A 9 -2.03 0.93 1.03
C GLY A 9 -1.76 2.31 1.66
N GLY A 10 -1.44 3.30 0.80
CA GLY A 10 -1.20 4.67 1.26
C GLY A 10 -0.58 5.60 0.22
N GLY A 11 -0.63 5.25 -1.05
CA GLY A 11 -0.10 6.07 -2.16
C GLY A 11 1.38 6.39 -1.97
N ALA A 12 1.78 7.64 -2.19
CA ALA A 12 3.17 8.10 -2.10
C ALA A 12 3.86 7.75 -0.77
N LYS A 13 3.11 7.76 0.35
CA LYS A 13 3.64 7.36 1.66
C LYS A 13 4.26 5.96 1.64
N GLY A 14 3.78 5.07 0.76
CA GLY A 14 4.28 3.70 0.63
C GLY A 14 5.73 3.59 0.17
N LEU A 15 6.32 4.66 -0.39
CA LEU A 15 7.76 4.70 -0.66
C LEU A 15 8.60 4.55 0.63
N ALA A 16 8.01 4.83 1.79
CA ALA A 16 8.63 4.57 3.08
C ALA A 16 8.93 3.09 3.35
N TYR A 17 8.23 2.16 2.68
CA TYR A 17 8.53 0.73 2.77
C TYR A 17 9.92 0.38 2.24
N ILE A 18 10.43 1.12 1.26
CA ILE A 18 11.80 0.95 0.74
C ILE A 18 12.81 1.24 1.86
N GLY A 19 12.61 2.36 2.58
CA GLY A 19 13.46 2.71 3.72
C GLY A 19 13.32 1.71 4.89
N MET A 20 12.12 1.19 5.12
CA MET A 20 11.90 0.11 6.10
C MET A 20 12.67 -1.16 5.70
N PHE A 21 12.61 -1.60 4.45
CA PHE A 21 13.39 -2.76 4.00
C PHE A 21 14.88 -2.54 4.21
N LYS A 22 15.41 -1.35 3.86
CA LYS A 22 16.80 -1.00 4.12
C LYS A 22 17.17 -1.15 5.60
N ALA A 23 16.34 -0.63 6.50
CA ALA A 23 16.57 -0.74 7.93
C ALA A 23 16.51 -2.19 8.44
N LEU A 24 15.57 -3.01 7.92
CA LEU A 24 15.46 -4.43 8.29
C LEU A 24 16.69 -5.23 7.81
N GLU A 25 17.22 -4.94 6.62
CA GLU A 25 18.46 -5.56 6.10
C GLU A 25 19.68 -5.15 6.92
N GLU A 26 19.84 -3.86 7.25
CA GLU A 26 20.95 -3.38 8.09
C GLU A 26 20.91 -3.92 9.53
N LEU A 27 19.71 -4.20 10.06
CA LEU A 27 19.50 -4.83 11.36
C LEU A 27 19.64 -6.37 11.31
N GLU A 28 19.96 -6.92 10.13
CA GLU A 28 20.14 -8.36 9.89
C GLU A 28 18.93 -9.21 10.32
N TYR A 29 17.71 -8.64 10.21
CA TYR A 29 16.51 -9.42 10.49
C TYR A 29 16.21 -10.43 9.36
N PRO A 30 15.64 -11.59 9.68
CA PRO A 30 15.36 -12.60 8.66
C PRO A 30 14.35 -12.08 7.64
N LEU A 31 14.52 -12.47 6.38
CA LEU A 31 13.52 -12.21 5.35
C LEU A 31 12.15 -12.76 5.74
N PRO A 32 11.04 -12.13 5.34
CA PRO A 32 9.72 -12.67 5.57
C PRO A 32 9.50 -13.96 4.77
N ASP A 33 8.83 -14.93 5.39
CA ASP A 33 8.41 -16.15 4.69
C ASP A 33 7.19 -15.91 3.78
N CYS A 34 6.58 -14.73 3.89
CA CYS A 34 5.45 -14.31 3.07
C CYS A 34 5.30 -12.78 3.16
N ILE A 35 4.96 -12.16 2.04
CA ILE A 35 4.55 -10.75 1.98
C ILE A 35 3.10 -10.67 1.50
N VAL A 36 2.32 -9.81 2.15
CA VAL A 36 0.97 -9.46 1.73
C VAL A 36 0.90 -7.94 1.53
N GLY A 37 0.39 -7.48 0.42
CA GLY A 37 0.33 -6.04 0.12
C GLY A 37 -1.04 -5.57 -0.32
N CYS A 38 -1.33 -4.28 -0.09
CA CYS A 38 -2.46 -3.56 -0.64
C CYS A 38 -1.96 -2.28 -1.33
N SER A 39 -2.46 -1.97 -2.54
CA SER A 39 -2.13 -0.73 -3.24
C SER A 39 -0.62 -0.50 -3.36
N MET A 40 -0.07 0.61 -2.86
CA MET A 40 1.38 0.84 -2.85
C MET A 40 2.14 -0.25 -2.07
N GLY A 41 1.53 -0.84 -1.03
CA GLY A 41 2.11 -2.01 -0.35
C GLY A 41 2.20 -3.24 -1.27
N ALA A 42 1.26 -3.39 -2.22
CA ALA A 42 1.34 -4.43 -3.24
C ALA A 42 2.46 -4.14 -4.26
N ILE A 43 2.65 -2.87 -4.64
CA ILE A 43 3.72 -2.48 -5.56
C ILE A 43 5.10 -2.73 -4.92
N ILE A 44 5.38 -2.08 -3.80
CA ILE A 44 6.71 -2.15 -3.16
C ILE A 44 6.98 -3.56 -2.62
N GLY A 45 5.98 -4.18 -1.98
CA GLY A 45 6.10 -5.56 -1.48
C GLY A 45 6.26 -6.59 -2.60
N GLY A 46 5.54 -6.43 -3.71
CA GLY A 46 5.64 -7.29 -4.89
C GLY A 46 6.98 -7.16 -5.60
N LEU A 47 7.50 -5.93 -5.78
CA LEU A 47 8.83 -5.70 -6.36
C LEU A 47 9.93 -6.29 -5.46
N TYR A 48 9.83 -6.12 -4.14
CA TYR A 48 10.77 -6.78 -3.22
C TYR A 48 10.68 -8.31 -3.29
N ALA A 49 9.47 -8.85 -3.34
CA ALA A 49 9.24 -10.29 -3.48
C ALA A 49 9.75 -10.85 -4.82
N SER A 50 9.72 -10.05 -5.89
CA SER A 50 10.29 -10.41 -7.20
C SER A 50 11.82 -10.50 -7.18
N GLY A 51 12.45 -9.89 -6.18
CA GLY A 51 13.90 -9.87 -5.98
C GLY A 51 14.56 -8.57 -6.43
N MET A 52 13.81 -7.53 -6.72
CA MET A 52 14.36 -6.18 -6.87
C MET A 52 15.00 -5.75 -5.55
N THR A 53 16.25 -5.36 -5.58
CA THR A 53 17.01 -4.97 -4.40
C THR A 53 16.56 -3.61 -3.87
N VAL A 54 16.82 -3.35 -2.59
CA VAL A 54 16.50 -2.05 -1.97
C VAL A 54 17.22 -0.90 -2.68
N ASP A 55 18.48 -1.09 -3.07
CA ASP A 55 19.25 -0.05 -3.76
C ASP A 55 18.72 0.22 -5.18
N GLU A 56 18.26 -0.80 -5.91
CA GLU A 56 17.57 -0.65 -7.19
C GLU A 56 16.25 0.12 -7.02
N MET A 57 15.46 -0.20 -5.98
CA MET A 57 14.24 0.54 -5.67
C MET A 57 14.53 2.00 -5.31
N ILE A 58 15.53 2.26 -4.46
CA ILE A 58 15.94 3.64 -4.12
C ILE A 58 16.35 4.38 -5.39
N SER A 59 17.22 3.79 -6.23
CA SER A 59 17.67 4.42 -7.47
C SER A 59 16.49 4.75 -8.37
N PHE A 60 15.62 3.78 -8.62
CA PHE A 60 14.47 3.96 -9.51
C PHE A 60 13.52 5.05 -9.00
N PHE A 61 13.02 4.93 -7.77
CA PHE A 61 12.00 5.84 -7.25
C PHE A 61 12.55 7.25 -6.94
N SER A 62 13.87 7.41 -6.73
CA SER A 62 14.45 8.72 -6.44
C SER A 62 14.99 9.46 -7.66
N LYS A 63 15.33 8.76 -8.75
CA LYS A 63 16.00 9.36 -9.92
C LYS A 63 15.21 9.20 -11.20
N ASP A 64 14.65 8.01 -11.42
CA ASP A 64 14.08 7.61 -12.70
C ASP A 64 12.56 7.68 -12.71
N PHE A 65 11.92 7.71 -11.53
CA PHE A 65 10.48 7.75 -11.41
C PHE A 65 9.96 9.19 -11.40
N ASN A 66 9.33 9.58 -12.51
CA ASN A 66 8.48 10.76 -12.54
C ASN A 66 7.03 10.29 -12.75
N LEU A 67 6.16 10.54 -11.78
CA LEU A 67 4.76 10.11 -11.84
C LEU A 67 4.06 10.55 -13.13
N THR A 68 4.40 11.74 -13.66
CA THR A 68 3.80 12.30 -14.89
C THR A 68 4.12 11.50 -16.14
N ASP A 69 5.20 10.72 -16.15
CA ASP A 69 5.58 9.92 -17.32
C ASP A 69 4.75 8.63 -17.42
N TYR A 70 4.15 8.23 -16.29
CA TYR A 70 3.40 6.98 -16.14
C TYR A 70 1.90 7.19 -15.95
N LEU A 71 1.47 8.44 -15.78
CA LEU A 71 0.07 8.83 -15.79
C LEU A 71 -0.26 9.52 -17.10
N ASP A 72 -1.46 9.31 -17.60
CA ASP A 72 -1.98 10.07 -18.72
C ASP A 72 -2.48 11.44 -18.25
N VAL A 73 -1.50 12.30 -17.86
CA VAL A 73 -1.75 13.63 -17.28
C VAL A 73 -2.41 14.62 -18.23
N SER A 74 -2.59 14.26 -19.51
CA SER A 74 -3.34 15.09 -20.45
C SER A 74 -4.75 15.42 -19.95
N HIS A 75 -5.27 14.62 -19.05
CA HIS A 75 -6.60 14.77 -18.45
C HIS A 75 -6.59 15.31 -17.00
N LEU A 76 -5.43 15.39 -16.33
CA LEU A 76 -5.34 15.73 -14.90
C LEU A 76 -5.04 17.21 -14.61
N GLY A 77 -4.90 18.08 -15.60
CA GLY A 77 -4.85 19.55 -15.41
C GLY A 77 -3.74 20.09 -14.50
N PHE A 78 -2.63 19.38 -14.32
CA PHE A 78 -1.49 19.83 -13.53
C PHE A 78 -0.65 20.85 -14.32
N GLY A 79 -0.78 22.13 -13.96
CA GLY A 79 0.12 23.21 -14.31
C GLY A 79 -0.23 24.00 -15.56
N LEU A 80 -1.16 24.97 -15.42
CA LEU A 80 -1.30 26.11 -16.34
C LEU A 80 -2.16 27.22 -15.68
N THR A 81 -2.11 28.44 -16.23
CA THR A 81 -2.73 29.67 -15.70
C THR A 81 -4.22 29.56 -15.35
N LYS A 82 -4.73 30.48 -14.50
CA LYS A 82 -6.12 30.47 -13.96
C LYS A 82 -7.23 30.27 -15.01
N LEU A 83 -7.03 30.69 -16.24
CA LEU A 83 -8.04 30.57 -17.31
C LEU A 83 -8.07 29.18 -17.93
N THR A 84 -6.90 28.54 -18.11
CA THR A 84 -6.78 27.15 -18.55
C THR A 84 -7.25 26.17 -17.50
N LYS A 85 -7.14 26.49 -16.18
CA LYS A 85 -7.73 25.71 -15.10
C LYS A 85 -9.25 25.58 -15.21
N LEU A 86 -9.95 26.65 -15.61
CA LEU A 86 -11.42 26.63 -15.73
C LEU A 86 -11.89 25.74 -16.90
N LEU A 87 -11.19 25.81 -18.03
CA LEU A 87 -11.48 24.96 -19.20
C LEU A 87 -11.09 23.49 -18.97
N GLN A 88 -10.01 23.25 -18.22
CA GLN A 88 -9.56 21.91 -17.86
C GLN A 88 -10.45 21.28 -16.78
N ILE A 89 -11.03 22.07 -15.85
CA ILE A 89 -12.02 21.57 -14.89
C ILE A 89 -13.25 21.03 -15.65
N GLY A 90 -13.72 21.70 -16.68
CA GLY A 90 -14.81 21.23 -17.54
C GLY A 90 -14.47 19.94 -18.30
N ALA A 91 -13.27 19.87 -18.87
CA ALA A 91 -12.80 18.67 -19.58
C ALA A 91 -12.54 17.50 -18.62
N SER A 92 -11.95 17.77 -17.46
CA SER A 92 -11.71 16.75 -16.41
C SER A 92 -13.02 16.26 -15.79
N LEU A 93 -14.01 17.14 -15.61
CA LEU A 93 -15.35 16.74 -15.14
C LEU A 93 -16.08 15.88 -16.18
N ASN A 94 -15.97 16.24 -17.45
CA ASN A 94 -16.54 15.45 -18.54
C ASN A 94 -15.85 14.08 -18.68
N ASN A 95 -14.54 14.00 -18.46
CA ASN A 95 -13.78 12.75 -18.43
C ASN A 95 -14.12 11.89 -17.21
N LEU A 96 -14.28 12.46 -16.02
CA LEU A 96 -14.76 11.76 -14.83
C LEU A 96 -16.19 11.22 -14.98
N ILE A 97 -17.02 11.89 -15.79
CA ILE A 97 -18.40 11.46 -16.07
C ILE A 97 -18.45 10.47 -17.23
N SER A 98 -17.62 10.63 -18.25
CA SER A 98 -17.63 9.82 -19.47
C SER A 98 -16.65 8.65 -19.46
N HIS A 99 -15.63 8.67 -18.59
CA HIS A 99 -14.62 7.61 -18.47
C HIS A 99 -14.61 7.03 -17.05
N GLN A 100 -14.21 5.79 -16.94
CA GLN A 100 -14.23 5.04 -15.66
C GLN A 100 -13.13 5.46 -14.67
N GLY A 101 -12.28 6.45 -15.00
CA GLY A 101 -11.20 6.98 -14.16
C GLY A 101 -10.42 8.06 -14.88
N ALA A 102 -9.58 8.80 -14.15
CA ALA A 102 -8.75 9.88 -14.71
C ALA A 102 -7.60 9.34 -15.60
N ASP A 103 -7.13 8.13 -15.31
CA ASP A 103 -6.04 7.45 -16.02
C ASP A 103 -6.39 5.98 -16.30
N SER A 104 -6.03 5.47 -17.48
CA SER A 104 -6.27 4.07 -17.86
C SER A 104 -5.39 3.08 -17.07
N GLY A 105 -4.26 3.52 -16.53
CA GLY A 105 -3.27 2.70 -15.86
C GLY A 105 -2.42 1.80 -16.77
N GLU A 106 -2.52 1.93 -18.09
CA GLU A 106 -1.78 1.08 -19.03
C GLU A 106 -0.28 1.37 -19.02
N ARG A 107 0.12 2.65 -18.90
CA ARG A 107 1.53 3.03 -18.83
C ARG A 107 2.17 2.51 -17.55
N SER A 108 1.50 2.67 -16.42
CA SER A 108 1.99 2.15 -15.14
C SER A 108 2.00 0.62 -15.10
N LEU A 109 1.02 -0.06 -15.70
CA LEU A 109 1.03 -1.51 -15.86
C LEU A 109 2.25 -1.96 -16.68
N THR A 110 2.52 -1.29 -17.80
CA THR A 110 3.70 -1.59 -18.65
C THR A 110 5.00 -1.39 -17.89
N LEU A 111 5.11 -0.34 -17.08
CA LEU A 111 6.24 -0.10 -16.20
C LEU A 111 6.43 -1.26 -15.22
N PHE A 112 5.39 -1.64 -14.48
CA PHE A 112 5.50 -2.69 -13.47
C PHE A 112 5.74 -4.08 -14.07
N LYS A 113 5.26 -4.35 -15.30
CA LYS A 113 5.67 -5.54 -16.06
C LYS A 113 7.19 -5.58 -16.30
N LYS A 114 7.79 -4.45 -16.66
CA LYS A 114 9.25 -4.36 -16.87
C LYS A 114 10.01 -4.48 -15.55
N LEU A 115 9.62 -3.73 -14.52
CA LEU A 115 10.30 -3.75 -13.22
C LEU A 115 10.24 -5.12 -12.54
N SER A 116 9.15 -5.86 -12.69
CA SER A 116 9.01 -7.22 -12.19
C SER A 116 9.57 -8.28 -13.15
N CYS A 117 10.28 -7.88 -14.22
CA CYS A 117 10.82 -8.79 -15.24
C CYS A 117 9.77 -9.76 -15.80
N TYR A 118 8.50 -9.32 -15.92
CA TYR A 118 7.36 -10.14 -16.37
C TYR A 118 7.12 -11.40 -15.54
N GLN A 119 7.57 -11.43 -14.29
CA GLN A 119 7.43 -12.60 -13.44
C GLN A 119 5.98 -12.90 -13.08
N THR A 120 5.72 -14.20 -12.95
CA THR A 120 4.50 -14.75 -12.34
C THR A 120 4.72 -15.07 -10.87
N PHE A 121 3.65 -15.28 -10.11
CA PHE A 121 3.72 -15.52 -8.66
C PHE A 121 4.60 -16.72 -8.27
N ASP A 122 4.65 -17.76 -9.07
CA ASP A 122 5.47 -18.97 -8.87
C ASP A 122 6.97 -18.74 -9.07
N GLN A 123 7.36 -17.64 -9.71
CA GLN A 123 8.74 -17.24 -9.94
C GLN A 123 9.30 -16.29 -8.87
N LEU A 124 8.47 -15.84 -7.95
CA LEU A 124 8.86 -14.86 -6.92
C LEU A 124 9.81 -15.51 -5.91
N LYS A 125 10.81 -14.74 -5.46
CA LYS A 125 11.76 -15.18 -4.43
C LYS A 125 11.12 -15.34 -3.03
N ILE A 126 10.09 -14.54 -2.76
CA ILE A 126 9.30 -14.61 -1.53
C ILE A 126 7.84 -14.81 -1.90
N PRO A 127 7.13 -15.79 -1.31
CA PRO A 127 5.68 -15.93 -1.48
C PRO A 127 4.96 -14.61 -1.25
N PHE A 128 4.17 -14.19 -2.24
CA PHE A 128 3.50 -12.90 -2.24
C PHE A 128 2.00 -13.06 -2.47
N TYR A 129 1.22 -12.16 -1.87
CA TYR A 129 -0.22 -12.04 -2.04
C TYR A 129 -0.60 -10.57 -2.05
N CYS A 130 -1.63 -10.19 -2.80
CA CYS A 130 -2.23 -8.89 -2.66
C CYS A 130 -3.75 -8.97 -2.80
N ASN A 131 -4.44 -7.97 -2.27
CA ASN A 131 -5.89 -7.88 -2.41
C ASN A 131 -6.29 -6.81 -3.42
N ALA A 132 -7.45 -7.02 -4.02
CA ALA A 132 -8.21 -6.03 -4.76
C ALA A 132 -9.70 -6.18 -4.43
N THR A 133 -10.52 -5.22 -4.84
CA THR A 133 -11.97 -5.27 -4.67
C THR A 133 -12.64 -5.54 -6.02
N ASP A 134 -13.40 -6.63 -6.12
CA ASP A 134 -14.30 -6.87 -7.24
C ASP A 134 -15.43 -5.84 -7.19
N LEU A 135 -15.46 -4.93 -8.16
CA LEU A 135 -16.38 -3.80 -8.16
C LEU A 135 -17.84 -4.23 -8.39
N CYS A 136 -18.05 -5.32 -9.12
CA CYS A 136 -19.39 -5.79 -9.45
C CYS A 136 -20.03 -6.61 -8.30
N GLU A 137 -19.24 -7.49 -7.69
CA GLU A 137 -19.70 -8.35 -6.59
C GLU A 137 -19.51 -7.70 -5.20
N GLY A 138 -18.68 -6.66 -5.10
CA GLY A 138 -18.35 -6.01 -3.83
C GLY A 138 -17.51 -6.87 -2.90
N ASN A 139 -16.84 -7.91 -3.41
CA ASN A 139 -16.04 -8.83 -2.62
C ASN A 139 -14.55 -8.44 -2.63
N GLU A 140 -13.85 -8.71 -1.52
CA GLU A 140 -12.38 -8.68 -1.47
C GLU A 140 -11.84 -9.94 -2.17
N VAL A 141 -10.94 -9.76 -3.13
CA VAL A 141 -10.32 -10.83 -3.91
C VAL A 141 -8.82 -10.85 -3.64
N VAL A 142 -8.27 -12.04 -3.43
CA VAL A 142 -6.84 -12.27 -3.23
C VAL A 142 -6.21 -12.72 -4.53
N PHE A 143 -5.16 -12.04 -4.95
CA PHE A 143 -4.32 -12.45 -6.06
C PHE A 143 -3.12 -13.23 -5.52
N ASP A 144 -2.93 -14.46 -6.01
CA ASP A 144 -1.86 -15.38 -5.64
C ASP A 144 -1.31 -16.19 -6.83
N LYS A 145 -1.71 -15.82 -8.05
CA LYS A 145 -1.29 -16.46 -9.32
C LYS A 145 -1.41 -15.51 -10.49
N GLY A 146 -0.83 -15.88 -11.63
CA GLY A 146 -0.76 -15.06 -12.82
C GLY A 146 0.44 -14.11 -12.80
N PHE A 147 0.41 -13.07 -13.62
CA PHE A 147 1.47 -12.07 -13.64
C PHE A 147 1.41 -11.17 -12.42
N LEU A 148 2.56 -10.93 -11.78
CA LEU A 148 2.68 -10.05 -10.63
C LEU A 148 2.17 -8.64 -10.94
N ALA A 149 2.53 -8.08 -12.10
CA ALA A 149 2.14 -6.75 -12.51
C ALA A 149 0.62 -6.58 -12.69
N ASP A 150 -0.09 -7.61 -13.16
CA ASP A 150 -1.55 -7.56 -13.30
C ASP A 150 -2.22 -7.54 -11.93
N ALA A 151 -1.72 -8.30 -10.97
CA ALA A 151 -2.19 -8.29 -9.59
C ALA A 151 -1.91 -6.93 -8.90
N MET A 152 -0.71 -6.37 -9.09
CA MET A 152 -0.41 -5.01 -8.63
C MET A 152 -1.38 -4.01 -9.26
N ARG A 153 -1.63 -4.09 -10.59
CA ARG A 153 -2.57 -3.21 -11.30
C ARG A 153 -3.98 -3.26 -10.71
N ALA A 154 -4.48 -4.44 -10.42
CA ALA A 154 -5.77 -4.59 -9.74
C ALA A 154 -5.75 -3.92 -8.36
N SER A 155 -4.68 -4.17 -7.57
CA SER A 155 -4.56 -3.70 -6.20
C SER A 155 -4.39 -2.18 -6.05
N TYR A 156 -3.77 -1.49 -7.03
CA TYR A 156 -3.60 -0.03 -6.99
C TYR A 156 -4.61 0.75 -7.84
N SER A 157 -5.66 0.12 -8.37
CA SER A 157 -6.71 0.79 -9.15
C SER A 157 -7.58 1.70 -8.28
N TYR A 158 -6.97 2.75 -7.70
CA TYR A 158 -7.64 3.63 -6.75
C TYR A 158 -8.76 4.42 -7.42
N PRO A 159 -10.01 4.32 -6.89
CA PRO A 159 -11.18 4.97 -7.51
C PRO A 159 -11.00 6.48 -7.68
N GLY A 160 -11.36 6.98 -8.86
CA GLY A 160 -11.21 8.39 -9.24
C GLY A 160 -9.85 8.73 -9.86
N PHE A 161 -8.77 8.01 -9.51
CA PHE A 161 -7.46 8.18 -10.14
C PHE A 161 -7.27 7.22 -11.32
N PHE A 162 -7.47 5.92 -11.10
CA PHE A 162 -7.31 4.92 -12.14
C PHE A 162 -8.65 4.32 -12.55
N ALA A 163 -8.77 4.01 -13.84
CA ALA A 163 -9.85 3.17 -14.33
C ALA A 163 -9.82 1.80 -13.64
N PRO A 164 -10.98 1.17 -13.35
CA PRO A 164 -11.02 -0.19 -12.88
C PRO A 164 -10.25 -1.13 -13.81
N PHE A 165 -9.51 -2.07 -13.24
CA PHE A 165 -8.75 -3.04 -14.02
C PHE A 165 -9.63 -4.21 -14.44
N SER A 166 -9.77 -4.40 -15.75
CA SER A 166 -10.49 -5.56 -16.28
C SER A 166 -9.56 -6.78 -16.35
N TYR A 167 -9.91 -7.84 -15.62
CA TYR A 167 -9.13 -9.07 -15.60
C TYR A 167 -10.04 -10.29 -15.44
N ASN A 168 -9.89 -11.27 -16.36
CA ASN A 168 -10.69 -12.50 -16.38
C ASN A 168 -12.22 -12.26 -16.30
N GLY A 169 -12.73 -11.25 -17.02
CA GLY A 169 -14.15 -10.92 -17.07
C GLY A 169 -14.71 -10.21 -15.85
N LYS A 170 -13.87 -9.81 -14.90
CA LYS A 170 -14.21 -9.04 -13.70
C LYS A 170 -13.57 -7.65 -13.75
N LEU A 171 -14.16 -6.71 -13.00
CA LEU A 171 -13.65 -5.35 -12.83
C LEU A 171 -13.12 -5.18 -11.42
N PHE A 172 -11.85 -4.79 -11.30
CA PHE A 172 -11.18 -4.61 -10.02
C PHE A 172 -10.86 -3.15 -9.74
N VAL A 173 -11.09 -2.75 -8.50
CA VAL A 173 -10.58 -1.50 -7.92
C VAL A 173 -9.67 -1.82 -6.74
N ASP A 174 -8.98 -0.78 -6.25
CA ASP A 174 -8.00 -0.89 -5.16
C ASP A 174 -8.53 -1.70 -3.96
N GLY A 175 -7.64 -2.53 -3.42
CA GLY A 175 -7.96 -3.35 -2.25
C GLY A 175 -8.36 -2.54 -1.02
N CYS A 176 -7.88 -1.29 -0.90
CA CYS A 176 -8.20 -0.41 0.23
C CYS A 176 -9.69 -0.12 0.38
N VAL A 177 -10.48 -0.22 -0.70
CA VAL A 177 -11.94 -0.05 -0.66
C VAL A 177 -12.60 -1.03 0.32
N LYS A 178 -12.08 -2.25 0.42
CA LYS A 178 -12.57 -3.28 1.35
C LYS A 178 -11.68 -3.47 2.55
N ASN A 179 -10.36 -3.42 2.37
CA ASN A 179 -9.41 -3.74 3.42
C ASN A 179 -8.01 -3.20 3.09
N ASN A 180 -7.65 -2.10 3.72
CA ASN A 180 -6.37 -1.45 3.46
C ASN A 180 -5.17 -2.19 4.06
N THR A 181 -5.37 -2.99 5.11
CA THR A 181 -4.31 -3.75 5.80
C THR A 181 -4.71 -5.23 5.90
N PRO A 182 -4.55 -6.03 4.82
CA PRO A 182 -5.16 -7.36 4.69
C PRO A 182 -4.43 -8.46 5.49
N VAL A 183 -4.32 -8.29 6.81
CA VAL A 183 -3.66 -9.22 7.75
C VAL A 183 -4.28 -10.61 7.71
N TRP A 184 -5.58 -10.69 7.46
CA TRP A 184 -6.32 -11.95 7.42
C TRP A 184 -5.77 -12.92 6.37
N ILE A 185 -5.23 -12.40 5.25
CA ILE A 185 -4.64 -13.23 4.20
C ILE A 185 -3.44 -14.01 4.77
N ALA A 186 -2.54 -13.33 5.47
CA ALA A 186 -1.42 -14.00 6.12
C ALA A 186 -1.87 -15.04 7.15
N LYS A 187 -2.96 -14.77 7.89
CA LYS A 187 -3.54 -15.73 8.84
C LYS A 187 -4.09 -16.96 8.13
N GLU A 188 -4.83 -16.81 7.04
CA GLU A 188 -5.36 -17.92 6.25
C GLU A 188 -4.25 -18.78 5.61
N LYS A 189 -3.10 -18.16 5.28
CA LYS A 189 -1.90 -18.89 4.86
C LYS A 189 -1.14 -19.54 6.03
N GLY A 190 -1.69 -19.50 7.25
CA GLY A 190 -1.17 -20.21 8.44
C GLY A 190 -0.13 -19.46 9.25
N PHE A 191 0.14 -18.18 8.95
CA PHE A 191 1.10 -17.39 9.71
C PHE A 191 0.55 -16.93 11.05
N LYS A 192 1.29 -17.19 12.12
CA LYS A 192 0.96 -16.77 13.50
C LYS A 192 1.73 -15.54 13.95
N ASN A 193 2.93 -15.32 13.36
CA ASN A 193 3.76 -14.16 13.64
C ASN A 193 3.64 -13.20 12.46
N ILE A 194 2.92 -12.11 12.65
CA ILE A 194 2.60 -11.17 11.58
C ILE A 194 3.03 -9.77 12.01
N LEU A 195 3.93 -9.18 11.25
CA LEU A 195 4.27 -7.76 11.33
C LEU A 195 3.44 -7.03 10.28
N ALA A 196 2.50 -6.19 10.72
CA ALA A 196 1.80 -5.28 9.83
C ALA A 196 2.50 -3.92 9.85
N VAL A 197 2.65 -3.31 8.68
CA VAL A 197 3.20 -1.96 8.55
C VAL A 197 2.14 -1.06 7.95
N THR A 198 1.80 -0.01 8.69
CA THR A 198 0.80 0.99 8.31
C THR A 198 1.47 2.33 8.01
N LEU A 199 0.81 3.18 7.23
CA LEU A 199 1.34 4.46 6.76
C LEU A 199 0.62 5.65 7.43
N GLY A 200 0.52 5.59 8.74
CA GLY A 200 -0.24 6.51 9.58
C GLY A 200 -1.62 5.97 9.91
N THR A 201 -2.08 6.28 11.11
CA THR A 201 -3.45 5.98 11.54
C THR A 201 -4.41 7.06 11.02
N PHE A 202 -5.68 6.70 10.92
CA PHE A 202 -6.72 7.67 10.59
C PHE A 202 -6.71 8.83 11.60
N LYS A 203 -6.61 10.06 11.09
CA LYS A 203 -6.62 11.29 11.91
C LYS A 203 -7.81 12.16 11.52
N ALA A 204 -8.38 12.86 12.49
CA ALA A 204 -9.31 13.96 12.20
C ALA A 204 -8.58 15.04 11.37
N ILE A 205 -9.28 15.63 10.44
CA ILE A 205 -8.78 16.74 9.62
C ILE A 205 -9.72 17.95 9.78
N ASN A 206 -9.21 19.15 9.50
CA ASN A 206 -10.02 20.35 9.48
C ASN A 206 -10.85 20.42 8.19
N ASN A 207 -11.98 21.13 8.24
CA ASN A 207 -12.86 21.32 7.08
C ASN A 207 -12.14 21.95 5.88
N ASP A 208 -11.17 22.82 6.14
CA ASP A 208 -10.38 23.51 5.10
C ASP A 208 -9.53 22.55 4.25
N ASN A 209 -9.31 21.33 4.74
CA ASN A 209 -8.58 20.28 4.01
C ASN A 209 -9.47 19.46 3.06
N ILE A 210 -10.78 19.80 3.00
CA ILE A 210 -11.74 19.14 2.10
C ILE A 210 -12.22 20.20 1.10
N ASP A 211 -11.40 20.46 0.10
CA ASP A 211 -11.52 21.60 -0.82
C ASP A 211 -12.00 21.20 -2.23
N SER A 212 -12.15 19.90 -2.51
CA SER A 212 -12.49 19.39 -3.84
C SER A 212 -13.28 18.09 -3.78
N SER A 213 -13.98 17.75 -4.86
CA SER A 213 -14.72 16.48 -4.96
C SER A 213 -13.81 15.27 -4.79
N ILE A 214 -12.55 15.34 -5.23
CA ILE A 214 -11.59 14.25 -5.09
C ILE A 214 -11.15 14.08 -3.63
N THR A 215 -10.96 15.17 -2.88
CA THR A 215 -10.63 15.10 -1.45
C THR A 215 -11.81 14.57 -0.64
N VAL A 216 -13.05 14.92 -1.01
CA VAL A 216 -14.27 14.33 -0.42
C VAL A 216 -14.30 12.82 -0.68
N LEU A 217 -14.15 12.38 -1.94
CA LEU A 217 -14.17 10.95 -2.30
C LEU A 217 -13.09 10.16 -1.57
N THR A 218 -11.85 10.66 -1.61
CA THR A 218 -10.72 10.06 -0.91
C THR A 218 -11.01 9.91 0.59
N ARG A 219 -11.54 10.96 1.20
CA ARG A 219 -11.88 10.93 2.63
C ARG A 219 -13.00 9.95 2.95
N CYS A 220 -14.02 9.86 2.09
CA CYS A 220 -15.08 8.86 2.25
C CYS A 220 -14.53 7.42 2.22
N LEU A 221 -13.59 7.12 1.32
CA LEU A 221 -12.94 5.82 1.25
C LEU A 221 -12.08 5.54 2.50
N GLU A 222 -11.32 6.54 2.97
CA GLU A 222 -10.56 6.43 4.23
C GLU A 222 -11.49 6.12 5.42
N VAL A 223 -12.59 6.85 5.55
CA VAL A 223 -13.58 6.62 6.62
C VAL A 223 -14.20 5.23 6.51
N ALA A 224 -14.52 4.77 5.30
CA ALA A 224 -15.11 3.46 5.07
C ALA A 224 -14.15 2.32 5.43
N SER A 225 -12.85 2.49 5.19
CA SER A 225 -11.82 1.46 5.46
C SER A 225 -11.54 1.25 6.96
N ILE A 226 -11.86 2.21 7.83
CA ILE A 226 -11.58 2.12 9.28
C ILE A 226 -12.14 0.83 9.89
N ARG A 227 -13.36 0.42 9.52
CA ARG A 227 -14.01 -0.76 10.09
C ARG A 227 -13.31 -2.07 9.72
N SER A 228 -12.77 -2.18 8.51
CA SER A 228 -12.07 -3.39 8.08
C SER A 228 -10.69 -3.50 8.72
N ASP A 229 -9.96 -2.41 8.79
CA ASP A 229 -8.61 -2.37 9.34
C ASP A 229 -8.58 -2.77 10.83
N TYR A 230 -9.59 -2.41 11.59
CA TYR A 230 -9.68 -2.71 13.03
C TYR A 230 -10.45 -3.98 13.38
N SER A 231 -10.79 -4.82 12.41
CA SER A 231 -11.47 -6.08 12.68
C SER A 231 -10.56 -7.08 13.39
N VAL A 232 -11.16 -8.01 14.18
CA VAL A 232 -10.40 -9.11 14.83
C VAL A 232 -9.69 -9.99 13.79
N ARG A 233 -10.29 -10.14 12.60
CA ARG A 233 -9.70 -10.87 11.47
C ARG A 233 -8.38 -10.23 11.03
N ASN A 234 -8.27 -8.92 11.12
CA ASN A 234 -7.10 -8.12 10.72
C ASN A 234 -6.14 -7.78 11.87
N THR A 235 -6.19 -8.48 13.00
CA THR A 235 -5.27 -8.22 14.13
C THR A 235 -3.92 -8.90 13.92
N PRO A 236 -2.80 -8.18 13.68
CA PRO A 236 -1.45 -8.75 13.57
C PRO A 236 -0.84 -9.01 14.96
N THR A 237 0.35 -9.60 14.97
CA THR A 237 1.16 -9.72 16.19
C THR A 237 1.68 -8.36 16.65
N HIS A 238 2.18 -7.56 15.70
CA HIS A 238 2.71 -6.21 15.93
C HIS A 238 2.37 -5.29 14.77
N ILE A 239 2.21 -4.00 15.07
CA ILE A 239 2.02 -2.95 14.07
C ILE A 239 3.19 -1.98 14.17
N LEU A 240 3.94 -1.85 13.09
CA LEU A 240 4.88 -0.77 12.87
C LEU A 240 4.16 0.32 12.07
N ASP A 241 3.91 1.46 12.68
CA ASP A 241 3.25 2.58 12.02
C ASP A 241 4.29 3.59 11.51
N ILE A 242 4.36 3.75 10.19
CA ILE A 242 5.30 4.65 9.51
C ILE A 242 4.52 5.88 9.02
N ASP A 243 4.27 6.82 9.91
CA ASP A 243 3.63 8.09 9.53
C ASP A 243 4.68 9.07 8.99
N THR A 244 4.64 9.29 7.69
CA THR A 244 5.54 10.25 7.00
C THR A 244 5.07 11.70 7.14
N CYS A 245 3.87 11.92 7.67
CA CYS A 245 3.24 13.25 7.80
C CYS A 245 3.05 13.99 6.46
N THR A 246 2.97 13.25 5.34
CA THR A 246 2.74 13.79 3.99
C THR A 246 1.38 13.36 3.46
N ALA A 247 0.94 13.95 2.36
CA ALA A 247 -0.26 13.52 1.67
C ALA A 247 -0.02 12.22 0.87
N SER A 248 -1.04 11.38 0.74
CA SER A 248 -0.94 10.11 0.00
C SER A 248 -0.74 10.28 -1.52
N TYR A 249 -0.96 11.47 -2.05
CA TYR A 249 -0.75 11.82 -3.46
C TYR A 249 0.53 12.65 -3.69
N ASP A 250 1.34 12.91 -2.66
CA ASP A 250 2.54 13.74 -2.76
C ASP A 250 3.78 12.89 -3.09
N PHE A 251 4.08 12.81 -4.36
CA PHE A 251 5.29 12.17 -4.92
C PHE A 251 6.44 13.15 -5.17
N SER A 252 6.37 14.38 -4.66
CA SER A 252 7.36 15.43 -4.95
C SER A 252 8.75 15.14 -4.37
N ASP A 253 8.81 14.43 -3.25
CA ASP A 253 10.07 14.07 -2.58
C ASP A 253 10.10 12.58 -2.16
N PRO A 254 10.39 11.67 -3.11
CA PRO A 254 10.51 10.24 -2.82
C PRO A 254 11.60 9.92 -1.79
N LEU A 255 12.73 10.64 -1.82
CA LEU A 255 13.83 10.42 -0.87
C LEU A 255 13.41 10.73 0.56
N TYR A 256 12.65 11.79 0.77
CA TYR A 256 12.10 12.10 2.10
C TYR A 256 11.26 10.95 2.66
N GLN A 257 10.36 10.38 1.83
CA GLN A 257 9.52 9.25 2.23
C GLN A 257 10.38 8.03 2.61
N ILE A 258 11.37 7.70 1.78
CA ILE A 258 12.30 6.60 2.00
C ILE A 258 13.09 6.82 3.30
N GLN A 259 13.65 8.01 3.52
CA GLN A 259 14.43 8.35 4.72
C GLN A 259 13.54 8.29 5.98
N LYS A 260 12.29 8.73 5.90
CA LYS A 260 11.33 8.61 7.01
C LYS A 260 11.06 7.15 7.35
N GLY A 261 10.82 6.30 6.36
CA GLY A 261 10.64 4.87 6.54
C GLY A 261 11.83 4.22 7.25
N TYR A 262 13.04 4.53 6.80
CA TYR A 262 14.29 4.08 7.43
C TYR A 262 14.39 4.54 8.88
N SER A 263 14.27 5.85 9.11
CA SER A 263 14.47 6.44 10.44
C SER A 263 13.44 5.94 11.46
N ILE A 264 12.17 5.84 11.07
CA ILE A 264 11.10 5.34 11.95
C ILE A 264 11.35 3.87 12.28
N THR A 265 11.76 3.05 11.30
CA THR A 265 12.06 1.63 11.53
C THR A 265 13.24 1.47 12.48
N MET A 266 14.32 2.22 12.29
CA MET A 266 15.48 2.23 13.18
C MET A 266 15.14 2.68 14.60
N ASN A 267 14.27 3.67 14.76
CA ASN A 267 13.78 4.12 16.07
C ASN A 267 12.96 3.04 16.79
N ASN A 268 12.32 2.15 16.04
CA ASN A 268 11.55 1.03 16.59
C ASN A 268 12.36 -0.28 16.72
N LYS A 269 13.70 -0.24 16.55
CA LYS A 269 14.57 -1.42 16.61
C LYS A 269 14.38 -2.29 17.85
N LYS A 270 14.08 -1.67 19.00
CA LYS A 270 13.85 -2.41 20.25
C LYS A 270 12.58 -3.28 20.19
N GLU A 271 11.48 -2.75 19.69
CA GLU A 271 10.23 -3.50 19.50
C GLU A 271 10.39 -4.59 18.42
N LEU A 272 11.12 -4.28 17.35
CA LEU A 272 11.43 -5.27 16.30
C LEU A 272 12.33 -6.39 16.85
N LEU A 273 13.32 -6.08 17.70
CA LEU A 273 14.13 -7.09 18.37
C LEU A 273 13.27 -8.04 19.23
N GLU A 274 12.31 -7.49 19.99
CA GLU A 274 11.34 -8.30 20.76
C GLU A 274 10.49 -9.20 19.84
N PHE A 275 10.07 -8.69 18.68
CA PHE A 275 9.30 -9.46 17.69
C PHE A 275 10.13 -10.60 17.09
N PHE A 276 11.39 -10.35 16.72
CA PHE A 276 12.25 -11.35 16.07
C PHE A 276 12.97 -12.28 17.05
N GLN A 277 12.89 -12.02 18.36
CA GLN A 277 13.54 -12.85 19.37
C GLN A 277 13.12 -14.32 19.27
N LYS A 278 14.11 -15.23 19.28
CA LYS A 278 13.92 -16.68 19.20
C LYS A 278 13.61 -17.30 20.58
N GLY A 279 13.18 -18.56 20.58
CA GLY A 279 12.97 -19.33 21.80
C GLY A 279 11.71 -18.94 22.58
N PHE A 280 11.63 -19.42 23.83
CA PHE A 280 10.46 -19.24 24.69
C PHE A 280 10.21 -17.78 25.06
N SER A 281 11.27 -17.02 25.35
CA SER A 281 11.14 -15.57 25.62
C SER A 281 10.56 -14.81 24.41
N GLY A 282 11.00 -15.13 23.20
CA GLY A 282 10.43 -14.55 21.98
C GLY A 282 8.95 -14.90 21.78
N PHE A 283 8.54 -16.13 22.13
CA PHE A 283 7.13 -16.52 22.12
C PHE A 283 6.32 -15.67 23.10
N LEU A 284 6.81 -15.47 24.34
CA LEU A 284 6.13 -14.64 25.34
C LEU A 284 6.06 -13.18 24.91
N ASN A 285 7.13 -12.63 24.33
CA ASN A 285 7.15 -11.28 23.80
C ASN A 285 6.06 -11.08 22.74
N ARG A 286 6.01 -11.93 21.72
CA ARG A 286 4.98 -11.84 20.67
C ARG A 286 3.57 -11.98 21.23
N ARG A 287 3.35 -12.85 22.22
CA ARG A 287 2.04 -12.95 22.89
C ARG A 287 1.66 -11.65 23.62
N ARG A 288 2.64 -11.00 24.28
CA ARG A 288 2.45 -9.69 24.92
C ARG A 288 2.16 -8.61 23.88
N MET A 289 2.91 -8.58 22.78
CA MET A 289 2.72 -7.63 21.66
C MET A 289 1.32 -7.79 21.04
N THR A 290 0.87 -9.02 20.79
CA THR A 290 -0.48 -9.27 20.27
C THR A 290 -1.56 -8.70 21.20
N LYS A 291 -1.42 -8.90 22.53
CA LYS A 291 -2.36 -8.32 23.50
C LYS A 291 -2.34 -6.79 23.48
N LYS A 292 -1.15 -6.18 23.37
CA LYS A 292 -0.97 -4.72 23.25
C LYS A 292 -1.64 -4.19 21.97
N THR A 293 -1.44 -4.88 20.85
CA THR A 293 -2.06 -4.56 19.55
C THR A 293 -3.58 -4.64 19.63
N ILE A 294 -4.15 -5.70 20.20
CA ILE A 294 -5.60 -5.83 20.38
C ILE A 294 -6.15 -4.67 21.23
N LYS A 295 -5.45 -4.31 22.32
CA LYS A 295 -5.87 -3.18 23.16
C LYS A 295 -5.84 -1.85 22.40
N ARG A 296 -4.77 -1.61 21.64
CA ARG A 296 -4.64 -0.42 20.76
C ARG A 296 -5.81 -0.34 19.77
N LEU A 297 -6.03 -1.40 18.98
CA LEU A 297 -7.10 -1.45 17.98
C LEU A 297 -8.50 -1.29 18.58
N LYS A 298 -8.74 -1.79 19.80
CA LYS A 298 -10.01 -1.56 20.50
C LYS A 298 -10.21 -0.10 20.92
N ASN A 299 -9.14 0.57 21.34
CA ASN A 299 -9.21 1.98 21.75
C ASN A 299 -9.39 2.91 20.55
N GLU A 300 -8.81 2.58 19.40
CA GLU A 300 -8.94 3.32 18.14
C GLU A 300 -10.32 3.12 17.47
N LYS A 301 -11.12 2.14 17.93
CA LYS A 301 -12.52 1.89 17.49
C LYS A 301 -13.57 2.80 18.12
N VAL A 302 -13.20 3.71 18.98
CA VAL A 302 -14.17 4.58 19.68
C VAL A 302 -14.58 5.70 18.75
N PHE A 303 -15.45 5.37 17.81
CA PHE A 303 -16.38 6.29 17.15
C PHE A 303 -17.68 5.56 16.81
#